data_82511445d4fbe2f1a7bc05941e3e5b79
#
_entry.id   82511445d4fbe2f1a7bc05941e3e5b79
#
_cell.length_a   1.000
_cell.length_b   1.000
_cell.length_c   1.000
_cell.angle_alpha   90.00
_cell.angle_beta   90.00
_cell.angle_gamma   90.00
#
_symmetry.space_group_name_H-M   'P 1'
#
loop_
_entity.id
_entity.type
_entity.pdbx_description
1 polymer ?
#
loop_
_entity_poly.entity_id
_entity_poly.type
_entity_poly.pdbx_seq_one_letter_code
_entity_poly.pdbx_strand_id
1 'polypeptide(L)'
;LRIAGPCAGLLALSGCVGAPDGVTPLRGFDATRYQGEWFAVMRLDHSFERGLTNVSATYSAQGDGVKVVNRGFDRKACRWRSIEGQARFLETPEVASLAVSFFGPISGGYHVIALDRKAYGWAMVAGPTRDYLWILSRNPQLAPEVRARLIAQARDLGFPVDKLARVDHSAPVCAPG
;
A
#
# COMPACT_ATOMS: atom_id res chain seq x y z
N LEU A 1 -27.19 -47.55 -18.43
CA LEU A 1 -27.02 -46.16 -18.94
C LEU A 1 -26.52 -45.30 -17.82
N ARG A 2 -25.21 -44.98 -17.78
CA ARG A 2 -24.61 -44.11 -16.78
C ARG A 2 -24.45 -42.71 -17.41
N ILE A 3 -25.15 -41.73 -16.85
CA ILE A 3 -25.06 -40.35 -17.27
C ILE A 3 -23.98 -39.70 -16.39
N ALA A 4 -22.83 -39.40 -16.98
CA ALA A 4 -21.79 -38.59 -16.35
C ALA A 4 -22.17 -37.12 -16.53
N GLY A 5 -22.50 -36.47 -15.43
CA GLY A 5 -22.71 -35.02 -15.40
C GLY A 5 -21.37 -34.26 -15.41
N PRO A 6 -21.26 -33.15 -16.13
CA PRO A 6 -20.03 -32.36 -16.13
C PRO A 6 -19.88 -31.63 -14.79
N CYS A 7 -18.78 -31.87 -14.09
CA CYS A 7 -18.30 -31.01 -13.00
C CYS A 7 -17.91 -29.67 -13.61
N ALA A 8 -18.78 -28.66 -13.46
CA ALA A 8 -18.44 -27.28 -13.73
C ALA A 8 -17.47 -26.81 -12.62
N GLY A 9 -16.18 -26.79 -12.95
CA GLY A 9 -15.17 -26.18 -12.08
C GLY A 9 -15.45 -24.68 -11.97
N LEU A 10 -15.86 -24.20 -10.79
CA LEU A 10 -15.79 -22.78 -10.45
C LEU A 10 -14.32 -22.38 -10.47
N LEU A 11 -13.87 -21.76 -11.55
CA LEU A 11 -12.66 -20.95 -11.51
C LEU A 11 -12.95 -19.79 -10.56
N ALA A 12 -12.46 -19.93 -9.31
CA ALA A 12 -12.37 -18.80 -8.40
C ALA A 12 -11.43 -17.77 -9.06
N LEU A 13 -11.99 -16.67 -9.52
CA LEU A 13 -11.23 -15.45 -9.81
C LEU A 13 -10.68 -14.97 -8.46
N SER A 14 -9.57 -15.56 -8.04
CA SER A 14 -8.73 -15.02 -6.97
C SER A 14 -8.17 -13.72 -7.54
N GLY A 15 -8.90 -12.61 -7.33
CA GLY A 15 -8.39 -11.29 -7.62
C GLY A 15 -7.01 -11.17 -6.96
N CYS A 16 -6.09 -10.41 -7.57
CA CYS A 16 -4.71 -10.20 -7.12
C CYS A 16 -4.66 -9.48 -5.76
N VAL A 17 -5.03 -10.15 -4.69
CA VAL A 17 -5.04 -9.61 -3.32
C VAL A 17 -3.99 -10.25 -2.41
N GLY A 18 -3.37 -11.36 -2.83
CA GLY A 18 -2.29 -12.01 -2.09
C GLY A 18 -0.98 -11.22 -2.15
N ALA A 19 -0.08 -11.48 -1.21
CA ALA A 19 1.29 -10.97 -1.28
C ALA A 19 2.08 -11.68 -2.40
N PRO A 20 3.10 -11.04 -2.98
CA PRO A 20 3.99 -11.69 -3.94
C PRO A 20 4.68 -12.92 -3.34
N ASP A 21 4.96 -13.94 -4.15
CA ASP A 21 5.65 -15.15 -3.70
C ASP A 21 6.95 -14.83 -2.94
N GLY A 22 7.13 -15.44 -1.77
CA GLY A 22 8.29 -15.20 -0.90
C GLY A 22 8.23 -13.89 -0.10
N VAL A 23 7.17 -13.09 -0.23
CA VAL A 23 6.93 -11.88 0.57
C VAL A 23 5.89 -12.20 1.63
N THR A 24 6.27 -12.09 2.91
CA THR A 24 5.40 -12.45 4.04
C THR A 24 4.91 -11.21 4.77
N PRO A 25 3.58 -11.01 4.89
CA PRO A 25 3.00 -9.97 5.73
C PRO A 25 3.37 -10.17 7.20
N LEU A 26 3.50 -9.07 7.92
CA LEU A 26 3.85 -9.11 9.35
C LEU A 26 2.72 -9.72 10.18
N ARG A 27 3.11 -10.49 11.21
CA ARG A 27 2.24 -10.97 12.29
C ARG A 27 2.44 -10.16 13.57
N GLY A 28 1.47 -10.20 14.48
CA GLY A 28 1.46 -9.36 15.68
C GLY A 28 1.31 -7.88 15.32
N PHE A 29 0.52 -7.59 14.30
CA PHE A 29 0.17 -6.25 13.86
C PHE A 29 -0.91 -5.68 14.77
N ASP A 30 -0.76 -4.40 15.15
CA ASP A 30 -1.77 -3.65 15.91
C ASP A 30 -2.41 -2.60 14.98
N ALA A 31 -3.57 -2.92 14.47
CA ALA A 31 -4.32 -2.07 13.57
C ALA A 31 -4.70 -0.72 14.21
N THR A 32 -4.88 -0.68 15.54
CA THR A 32 -5.21 0.56 16.26
C THR A 32 -4.04 1.54 16.22
N ARG A 33 -2.82 1.05 16.44
CA ARG A 33 -1.61 1.86 16.37
C ARG A 33 -1.27 2.29 14.94
N TYR A 34 -1.74 1.55 13.94
CA TYR A 34 -1.51 1.86 12.54
C TYR A 34 -2.43 2.96 11.99
N GLN A 35 -3.52 3.29 12.69
CA GLN A 35 -4.44 4.37 12.30
C GLN A 35 -3.75 5.73 12.23
N GLY A 36 -4.43 6.68 11.57
CA GLY A 36 -3.95 8.04 11.36
C GLY A 36 -3.24 8.23 10.02
N GLU A 37 -2.54 9.34 9.87
CA GLU A 37 -1.88 9.74 8.63
C GLU A 37 -0.49 9.12 8.49
N TRP A 38 -0.19 8.72 7.25
CA TRP A 38 1.10 8.22 6.80
C TRP A 38 1.49 8.91 5.50
N PHE A 39 2.71 9.41 5.43
CA PHE A 39 3.29 10.01 4.24
C PHE A 39 4.03 8.95 3.42
N ALA A 40 3.77 8.88 2.11
CA ALA A 40 4.56 8.06 1.20
C ALA A 40 5.89 8.77 0.94
N VAL A 41 6.98 8.30 1.55
CA VAL A 41 8.31 8.91 1.37
C VAL A 41 9.05 8.37 0.16
N MET A 42 8.79 7.11 -0.22
CA MET A 42 9.23 6.50 -1.48
C MET A 42 8.17 5.54 -2.00
N ARG A 43 8.14 5.35 -3.31
CA ARG A 43 7.28 4.35 -3.95
C ARG A 43 7.84 3.88 -5.29
N LEU A 44 7.41 2.72 -5.75
CA LEU A 44 7.46 2.37 -7.16
C LEU A 44 6.41 3.19 -7.90
N ASP A 45 6.74 3.67 -9.11
CA ASP A 45 5.81 4.52 -9.88
C ASP A 45 4.71 3.67 -10.52
N HIS A 46 3.46 4.05 -10.28
CA HIS A 46 2.30 3.44 -10.90
C HIS A 46 1.28 4.51 -11.32
N SER A 47 0.43 4.15 -12.29
CA SER A 47 -0.40 5.10 -13.05
C SER A 47 -1.35 5.94 -12.19
N PHE A 48 -1.89 5.39 -11.11
CA PHE A 48 -2.89 6.10 -10.28
C PHE A 48 -2.30 7.17 -9.34
N GLU A 49 -0.97 7.15 -9.08
CA GLU A 49 -0.28 8.17 -8.28
C GLU A 49 0.75 8.97 -9.09
N ARG A 50 0.91 8.65 -10.38
CA ARG A 50 1.91 9.30 -11.22
C ARG A 50 1.71 10.81 -11.28
N GLY A 51 2.78 11.56 -11.06
CA GLY A 51 2.75 13.03 -11.07
C GLY A 51 2.21 13.68 -9.81
N LEU A 52 1.79 12.90 -8.80
CA LEU A 52 1.39 13.43 -7.51
C LEU A 52 2.59 13.68 -6.59
N THR A 53 2.57 14.81 -5.90
CA THR A 53 3.46 15.15 -4.78
C THR A 53 2.66 15.18 -3.47
N ASN A 54 3.33 15.28 -2.34
CA ASN A 54 2.70 15.38 -1.02
C ASN A 54 1.68 14.23 -0.78
N VAL A 55 2.04 13.01 -1.20
CA VAL A 55 1.15 11.86 -1.13
C VAL A 55 1.08 11.36 0.30
N SER A 56 -0.14 11.23 0.81
CA SER A 56 -0.42 10.65 2.12
C SER A 56 -1.62 9.70 2.06
N ALA A 57 -1.69 8.81 3.03
CA ALA A 57 -2.81 7.93 3.29
C ALA A 57 -3.24 8.06 4.74
N THR A 58 -4.55 8.20 4.98
CA THR A 58 -5.12 8.19 6.33
C THR A 58 -5.96 6.95 6.52
N TYR A 59 -5.66 6.20 7.58
CA TYR A 59 -6.37 4.98 7.95
C TYR A 59 -7.18 5.22 9.22
N SER A 60 -8.45 4.79 9.21
CA SER A 60 -9.34 4.86 10.38
C SER A 60 -10.19 3.59 10.46
N ALA A 61 -10.53 3.16 11.67
CA ALA A 61 -11.42 2.02 11.86
C ALA A 61 -12.79 2.28 11.25
N GLN A 62 -13.37 1.27 10.60
CA GLN A 62 -14.71 1.31 10.04
C GLN A 62 -15.35 -0.08 10.13
N GLY A 63 -16.22 -0.29 11.13
CA GLY A 63 -16.75 -1.62 11.42
C GLY A 63 -15.62 -2.60 11.77
N ASP A 64 -15.59 -3.73 11.09
CA ASP A 64 -14.55 -4.76 11.18
C ASP A 64 -13.38 -4.53 10.20
N GLY A 65 -13.42 -3.45 9.42
CA GLY A 65 -12.42 -3.07 8.44
C GLY A 65 -11.77 -1.72 8.71
N VAL A 66 -11.20 -1.16 7.65
CA VAL A 66 -10.46 0.11 7.70
C VAL A 66 -10.93 1.01 6.55
N LYS A 67 -11.30 2.23 6.87
CA LYS A 67 -11.46 3.31 5.88
C LYS A 67 -10.07 3.82 5.51
N VAL A 68 -9.84 4.00 4.21
CA VAL A 68 -8.59 4.52 3.65
C VAL A 68 -8.90 5.80 2.87
N VAL A 69 -8.19 6.89 3.17
CA VAL A 69 -8.26 8.13 2.39
C VAL A 69 -6.87 8.43 1.86
N ASN A 70 -6.68 8.26 0.56
CA ASN A 70 -5.45 8.67 -0.11
C ASN A 70 -5.58 10.10 -0.60
N ARG A 71 -4.50 10.89 -0.42
CA ARG A 71 -4.44 12.29 -0.83
C ARG A 71 -3.11 12.57 -1.52
N GLY A 72 -3.11 13.47 -2.49
CA GLY A 72 -1.89 13.94 -3.16
C GLY A 72 -2.15 15.25 -3.88
N PHE A 73 -1.09 16.02 -4.14
CA PHE A 73 -1.16 17.25 -4.92
C PHE A 73 -0.81 16.98 -6.38
N ASP A 74 -1.76 17.23 -7.26
CA ASP A 74 -1.56 17.14 -8.72
C ASP A 74 -0.96 18.46 -9.23
N ARG A 75 0.34 18.45 -9.51
CA ARG A 75 1.07 19.64 -9.96
C ARG A 75 0.58 20.16 -11.31
N LYS A 76 0.16 19.25 -12.21
CA LYS A 76 -0.32 19.60 -13.53
C LYS A 76 -1.71 20.26 -13.47
N ALA A 77 -2.60 19.69 -12.68
CA ALA A 77 -3.94 20.24 -12.46
C ALA A 77 -3.97 21.36 -11.41
N CYS A 78 -2.83 21.61 -10.73
CA CYS A 78 -2.65 22.59 -9.67
C CYS A 78 -3.71 22.48 -8.56
N ARG A 79 -3.97 21.27 -8.10
CA ARG A 79 -5.00 21.02 -7.06
C ARG A 79 -4.72 19.76 -6.25
N TRP A 80 -5.25 19.74 -5.05
CA TRP A 80 -5.31 18.53 -4.25
C TRP A 80 -6.33 17.54 -4.83
N ARG A 81 -5.97 16.27 -4.80
CA ARG A 81 -6.84 15.15 -5.13
C ARG A 81 -6.92 14.23 -3.94
N SER A 82 -8.08 13.64 -3.72
CA SER A 82 -8.28 12.59 -2.72
C SER A 82 -9.21 11.52 -3.25
N ILE A 83 -9.05 10.31 -2.73
CA ILE A 83 -9.93 9.18 -3.01
C ILE A 83 -10.13 8.40 -1.72
N GLU A 84 -11.37 7.99 -1.48
CA GLU A 84 -11.74 7.15 -0.35
C GLU A 84 -11.88 5.70 -0.80
N GLY A 85 -11.43 4.80 0.04
CA GLY A 85 -11.55 3.36 -0.15
C GLY A 85 -11.81 2.65 1.17
N GLN A 86 -12.05 1.36 1.04
CA GLN A 86 -12.26 0.46 2.17
C GLN A 86 -11.25 -0.68 2.10
N ALA A 87 -10.71 -1.05 3.24
CA ALA A 87 -9.85 -2.20 3.37
C ALA A 87 -10.48 -3.22 4.34
N ARG A 88 -10.38 -4.50 4.00
CA ARG A 88 -10.74 -5.61 4.89
C ARG A 88 -9.52 -6.48 5.13
N PHE A 89 -9.38 -7.02 6.31
CA PHE A 89 -8.34 -8.00 6.60
C PHE A 89 -8.58 -9.27 5.79
N LEU A 90 -7.52 -9.84 5.23
CA LEU A 90 -7.59 -11.11 4.50
C LEU A 90 -7.58 -12.32 5.45
N GLU A 91 -6.98 -12.12 6.60
CA GLU A 91 -6.93 -13.08 7.72
C GLU A 91 -7.45 -12.37 8.98
N THR A 92 -6.83 -12.58 10.12
CA THR A 92 -7.13 -11.86 11.36
C THR A 92 -6.49 -10.47 11.38
N PRO A 93 -6.98 -9.52 12.20
CA PRO A 93 -6.40 -8.18 12.30
C PRO A 93 -4.93 -8.13 12.75
N GLU A 94 -4.43 -9.20 13.38
CA GLU A 94 -3.03 -9.34 13.81
C GLU A 94 -2.09 -9.69 12.64
N VAL A 95 -2.64 -10.03 11.48
CA VAL A 95 -1.88 -10.22 10.24
C VAL A 95 -2.03 -8.97 9.36
N ALA A 96 -0.93 -8.32 9.07
CA ALA A 96 -0.92 -7.05 8.33
C ALA A 96 -1.15 -7.26 6.81
N SER A 97 -2.26 -7.90 6.47
CA SER A 97 -2.62 -8.31 5.11
C SER A 97 -4.08 -7.96 4.83
N LEU A 98 -4.28 -7.01 3.93
CA LEU A 98 -5.59 -6.44 3.63
C LEU A 98 -5.87 -6.48 2.11
N ALA A 99 -7.16 -6.53 1.77
CA ALA A 99 -7.66 -6.18 0.45
C ALA A 99 -8.25 -4.78 0.50
N VAL A 100 -7.73 -3.89 -0.35
CA VAL A 100 -8.15 -2.48 -0.43
C VAL A 100 -8.93 -2.27 -1.72
N SER A 101 -10.11 -1.67 -1.63
CA SER A 101 -10.94 -1.29 -2.77
C SER A 101 -11.24 0.19 -2.75
N PHE A 102 -11.03 0.84 -3.90
CA PHE A 102 -11.42 2.22 -4.17
C PHE A 102 -12.59 2.31 -5.16
N PHE A 103 -12.83 1.27 -5.93
CA PHE A 103 -13.84 1.24 -6.99
C PHE A 103 -14.58 -0.08 -7.02
N GLY A 104 -15.73 -0.11 -6.35
CA GLY A 104 -16.65 -1.26 -6.37
C GLY A 104 -15.99 -2.58 -5.97
N PRO A 105 -16.19 -3.66 -6.73
CA PRO A 105 -15.73 -4.99 -6.33
C PRO A 105 -14.23 -5.24 -6.57
N ILE A 106 -13.53 -4.33 -7.24
CA ILE A 106 -12.11 -4.49 -7.54
C ILE A 106 -11.28 -4.15 -6.30
N SER A 107 -10.49 -5.10 -5.84
CA SER A 107 -9.59 -4.95 -4.71
C SER A 107 -8.15 -5.26 -5.10
N GLY A 108 -7.22 -4.51 -4.52
CA GLY A 108 -5.78 -4.78 -4.57
C GLY A 108 -5.24 -5.25 -3.21
N GLY A 109 -4.18 -6.05 -3.23
CA GLY A 109 -3.48 -6.46 -2.01
C GLY A 109 -2.72 -5.30 -1.37
N TYR A 110 -2.70 -5.26 -0.06
CA TYR A 110 -1.95 -4.32 0.77
C TYR A 110 -1.34 -5.08 1.94
N HIS A 111 -0.02 -5.22 1.93
CA HIS A 111 0.70 -6.09 2.87
C HIS A 111 1.81 -5.29 3.54
N VAL A 112 1.68 -5.04 4.86
CA VAL A 112 2.79 -4.46 5.62
C VAL A 112 3.85 -5.55 5.82
N ILE A 113 5.04 -5.35 5.27
CA ILE A 113 6.14 -6.32 5.25
C ILE A 113 7.33 -5.92 6.11
N ALA A 114 7.39 -4.64 6.51
CA ALA A 114 8.29 -4.15 7.55
C ALA A 114 7.62 -3.00 8.30
N LEU A 115 7.93 -2.85 9.58
CA LEU A 115 7.29 -1.87 10.45
C LEU A 115 8.22 -1.52 11.62
N ASP A 116 8.25 -0.27 12.01
CA ASP A 116 8.76 0.14 13.31
C ASP A 116 7.85 -0.38 14.43
N ARG A 117 8.18 -1.54 14.95
CA ARG A 117 7.38 -2.21 15.98
C ARG A 117 7.28 -1.42 17.28
N LYS A 118 8.27 -0.58 17.55
CA LYS A 118 8.35 0.19 18.81
C LYS A 118 7.49 1.43 18.78
N ALA A 119 7.64 2.27 17.76
CA ALA A 119 6.98 3.57 17.69
C ALA A 119 5.91 3.67 16.60
N TYR A 120 5.82 2.68 15.66
CA TYR A 120 4.96 2.77 14.47
C TYR A 120 5.26 4.03 13.65
N GLY A 121 6.54 4.42 13.59
CA GLY A 121 6.99 5.63 12.93
C GLY A 121 7.22 5.48 11.42
N TRP A 122 7.47 4.27 10.93
CA TRP A 122 7.66 3.95 9.52
C TRP A 122 7.15 2.54 9.20
N ALA A 123 6.79 2.31 7.94
CA ALA A 123 6.34 1.04 7.42
C ALA A 123 6.81 0.83 5.97
N MET A 124 6.97 -0.43 5.56
CA MET A 124 7.13 -0.81 4.16
C MET A 124 5.96 -1.70 3.76
N VAL A 125 5.32 -1.36 2.65
CA VAL A 125 4.09 -1.98 2.19
C VAL A 125 4.28 -2.50 0.77
N ALA A 126 3.92 -3.77 0.55
CA ALA A 126 3.86 -4.39 -0.75
C ALA A 126 2.41 -4.48 -1.26
N GLY A 127 2.23 -4.34 -2.56
CA GLY A 127 0.99 -4.70 -3.24
C GLY A 127 0.95 -6.18 -3.63
N PRO A 128 0.06 -6.56 -4.56
CA PRO A 128 -0.11 -7.96 -4.95
C PRO A 128 1.03 -8.49 -5.83
N THR A 129 1.83 -7.61 -6.42
CA THR A 129 3.01 -7.95 -7.21
C THR A 129 4.20 -7.09 -6.80
N ARG A 130 5.42 -7.45 -7.25
CA ARG A 130 6.63 -6.66 -6.99
C ARG A 130 6.68 -5.32 -7.73
N ASP A 131 5.68 -4.99 -8.52
CA ASP A 131 5.55 -3.67 -9.15
C ASP A 131 5.00 -2.62 -8.18
N TYR A 132 4.50 -3.03 -7.02
CA TYR A 132 3.90 -2.15 -6.02
C TYR A 132 4.66 -2.23 -4.71
N LEU A 133 5.29 -1.12 -4.35
CA LEU A 133 5.98 -0.96 -3.07
C LEU A 133 5.90 0.49 -2.62
N TRP A 134 5.61 0.69 -1.34
CA TRP A 134 5.65 1.98 -0.67
C TRP A 134 6.51 1.90 0.58
N ILE A 135 7.29 2.94 0.82
CA ILE A 135 7.90 3.22 2.12
C ILE A 135 7.15 4.40 2.71
N LEU A 136 6.51 4.16 3.83
CA LEU A 136 5.65 5.10 4.54
C LEU A 136 6.33 5.58 5.81
N SER A 137 6.02 6.81 6.23
CA SER A 137 6.48 7.38 7.50
C SER A 137 5.39 8.27 8.11
N ARG A 138 5.43 8.43 9.43
CA ARG A 138 4.58 9.40 10.15
C ARG A 138 5.01 10.84 9.90
N ASN A 139 6.19 11.05 9.35
CA ASN A 139 6.70 12.34 8.94
C ASN A 139 7.01 12.36 7.45
N PRO A 140 6.92 13.49 6.76
CA PRO A 140 7.27 13.62 5.34
C PRO A 140 8.73 13.24 5.04
N GLN A 141 9.57 13.17 6.06
CA GLN A 141 10.97 12.79 5.97
C GLN A 141 11.24 11.54 6.80
N LEU A 142 12.09 10.67 6.28
CA LEU A 142 12.56 9.46 6.94
C LEU A 142 14.08 9.54 7.13
N ALA A 143 14.55 9.13 8.31
CA ALA A 143 15.99 9.10 8.61
C ALA A 143 16.75 8.32 7.53
N PRO A 144 17.89 8.84 7.03
CA PRO A 144 18.62 8.25 5.91
C PRO A 144 19.01 6.79 6.12
N GLU A 145 19.42 6.44 7.33
CA GLU A 145 19.82 5.08 7.71
C GLU A 145 18.64 4.11 7.73
N VAL A 146 17.46 4.55 8.19
CA VAL A 146 16.23 3.74 8.12
C VAL A 146 15.84 3.52 6.67
N ARG A 147 15.87 4.56 5.86
CA ARG A 147 15.58 4.49 4.44
C ARG A 147 16.52 3.53 3.72
N ALA A 148 17.85 3.63 3.95
CA ALA A 148 18.84 2.74 3.32
C ALA A 148 18.59 1.28 3.69
N ARG A 149 18.28 0.99 4.95
CA ARG A 149 17.95 -0.35 5.42
C ARG A 149 16.69 -0.91 4.76
N LEU A 150 15.63 -0.11 4.64
CA LEU A 150 14.38 -0.56 4.00
C LEU A 150 14.58 -0.81 2.50
N ILE A 151 15.38 0.01 1.81
CA ILE A 151 15.74 -0.22 0.40
C ILE A 151 16.54 -1.52 0.25
N ALA A 152 17.49 -1.80 1.14
CA ALA A 152 18.25 -3.04 1.12
C ALA A 152 17.33 -4.25 1.33
N GLN A 153 16.44 -4.21 2.33
CA GLN A 153 15.45 -5.26 2.57
C GLN A 153 14.51 -5.46 1.35
N ALA A 154 14.06 -4.39 0.70
CA ALA A 154 13.24 -4.48 -0.50
C ALA A 154 14.00 -5.16 -1.65
N ARG A 155 15.31 -4.85 -1.82
CA ARG A 155 16.18 -5.50 -2.81
C ARG A 155 16.29 -7.00 -2.56
N ASP A 156 16.52 -7.39 -1.30
CA ASP A 156 16.64 -8.81 -0.90
C ASP A 156 15.35 -9.59 -1.15
N LEU A 157 14.19 -8.91 -1.08
CA LEU A 157 12.87 -9.45 -1.41
C LEU A 157 12.56 -9.42 -2.93
N GLY A 158 13.51 -8.97 -3.77
CA GLY A 158 13.39 -8.96 -5.22
C GLY A 158 12.58 -7.80 -5.81
N PHE A 159 12.34 -6.73 -5.07
CA PHE A 159 11.71 -5.53 -5.63
C PHE A 159 12.69 -4.74 -6.50
N PRO A 160 12.22 -4.07 -7.58
CA PRO A 160 13.06 -3.27 -8.48
C PRO A 160 13.41 -1.92 -7.84
N VAL A 161 14.32 -1.95 -6.84
CA VAL A 161 14.64 -0.78 -5.99
C VAL A 161 15.32 0.37 -6.75
N ASP A 162 15.90 0.13 -7.89
CA ASP A 162 16.42 1.13 -8.83
C ASP A 162 15.32 2.02 -9.43
N LYS A 163 14.08 1.55 -9.41
CA LYS A 163 12.88 2.29 -9.84
C LYS A 163 12.15 2.98 -8.68
N LEU A 164 12.62 2.84 -7.44
CA LEU A 164 12.02 3.53 -6.29
C LEU A 164 12.24 5.04 -6.40
N ALA A 165 11.14 5.77 -6.58
CA ALA A 165 11.13 7.22 -6.61
C ALA A 165 10.86 7.81 -5.22
N ARG A 166 11.54 8.92 -4.91
CA ARG A 166 11.17 9.75 -3.75
C ARG A 166 9.91 10.54 -4.06
N VAL A 167 9.04 10.65 -3.07
CA VAL A 167 7.88 11.54 -3.13
C VAL A 167 8.30 12.90 -2.61
N ASP A 168 8.06 13.94 -3.40
CA ASP A 168 8.32 15.32 -2.99
C ASP A 168 7.25 15.78 -1.99
N HIS A 169 7.69 16.23 -0.83
CA HIS A 169 6.85 16.78 0.24
C HIS A 169 7.17 18.25 0.53
N SER A 170 7.79 18.95 -0.39
CA SER A 170 7.95 20.41 -0.33
C SER A 170 6.59 21.12 -0.43
N ALA A 171 6.60 22.44 -0.27
CA ALA A 171 5.37 23.21 -0.48
C ALA A 171 4.78 22.92 -1.86
N PRO A 172 3.45 22.69 -1.96
CA PRO A 172 2.79 22.39 -3.23
C PRO A 172 2.99 23.53 -4.23
N VAL A 173 3.58 23.19 -5.39
CA VAL A 173 3.86 24.14 -6.48
C VAL A 173 3.29 23.56 -7.77
N CYS A 174 2.58 24.41 -8.53
CA CYS A 174 2.06 24.03 -9.82
C CYS A 174 3.20 23.79 -10.83
N ALA A 175 2.98 22.88 -11.77
CA ALA A 175 3.90 22.75 -12.90
C ALA A 175 3.84 24.04 -13.75
N PRO A 176 4.96 24.48 -14.32
CA PRO A 176 4.93 25.56 -15.28
C PRO A 176 4.05 25.15 -16.47
N GLY A 177 3.22 26.10 -16.96
CA GLY A 177 2.34 25.91 -18.11
C GLY A 177 3.10 25.76 -19.42
#